data_42aaf6b151bbcd50299cb21febd6def7
#
_entry.id   42aaf6b151bbcd50299cb21febd6def7
#
_cell.length_a   1.000
_cell.length_b   1.000
_cell.length_c   1.000
_cell.angle_alpha   90.00
_cell.angle_beta   90.00
_cell.angle_gamma   90.00
#
_symmetry.space_group_name_H-M   'P 1'
#
loop_
_entity.id
_entity.type
_entity.pdbx_description
1 polymer ?
#
loop_
_entity_poly.entity_id
_entity_poly.type
_entity_poly.pdbx_seq_one_letter_code
_entity_poly.pdbx_strand_id
1 'polypeptide(L)'
;MKVSLAPSFEPIKAPGTVEFGAPMLANDGPEVVLGWKADDFAVALQPSKSTLFGPRGVCLHSDGSLWVSDTGHHRLLGWPKAPTADNQPADILIGQPNFEHEGRNAKAAPTAFSLNVPTGVAEWRGGLVVADAWNHRVLIWRTPPKDHNQPADIILGQPDADGVLANRGGDAPTATTLHWPYGVASIGDKLIVCDTGNRRVLVWKDLVETGQPADAVIGQSDFTTRDENAGEEVSAMSMRWPHAALTWQGKFAVADAGNNRVMLWSEGLPEVNGQPCDELIGQSDFAACDHNMANYYPSSRALNMPYALATDGNRLVVADTANSRLIGWTNGGIAPAADRLAGQPDFASKGDNGWGIAQRNSLCWPYGLSALNGLVAIADSGNNRVLLWKYAT
;
A
#
# COMPACT_ATOMS: atom_id res chain seq x y z
N MET A 1 48.37 19.93 -14.02
CA MET A 1 47.00 19.68 -14.53
C MET A 1 46.03 20.03 -13.42
N LYS A 2 45.27 21.12 -13.52
CA LYS A 2 44.22 21.46 -12.54
C LYS A 2 42.96 20.77 -13.01
N VAL A 3 42.52 19.74 -12.30
CA VAL A 3 41.20 19.10 -12.52
C VAL A 3 40.19 19.97 -11.79
N SER A 4 39.30 20.62 -12.52
CA SER A 4 38.14 21.29 -11.93
C SER A 4 37.09 20.22 -11.52
N LEU A 5 36.83 20.14 -10.23
CA LEU A 5 35.77 19.29 -9.66
C LEU A 5 34.44 20.02 -9.54
N ALA A 6 34.25 21.13 -10.24
CA ALA A 6 32.95 21.79 -10.29
C ALA A 6 32.02 20.93 -11.16
N PRO A 7 30.96 20.33 -10.61
CA PRO A 7 29.98 19.65 -11.42
C PRO A 7 29.33 20.67 -12.36
N SER A 8 29.33 20.39 -13.66
CA SER A 8 28.55 21.15 -14.62
C SER A 8 27.08 20.71 -14.45
N PHE A 9 26.33 21.45 -13.66
CA PHE A 9 24.88 21.25 -13.63
C PHE A 9 24.29 21.90 -14.88
N GLU A 10 23.91 21.09 -15.85
CA GLU A 10 22.93 21.58 -16.82
C GLU A 10 21.61 21.76 -16.06
N PRO A 11 20.96 22.93 -16.13
CA PRO A 11 19.67 23.10 -15.47
C PRO A 11 18.66 22.13 -16.09
N ILE A 12 17.99 21.35 -15.23
CA ILE A 12 16.93 20.46 -15.66
C ILE A 12 15.86 21.31 -16.30
N LYS A 13 15.62 21.11 -17.61
CA LYS A 13 14.59 21.86 -18.33
C LYS A 13 13.20 21.46 -17.81
N ALA A 14 12.43 22.46 -17.42
CA ALA A 14 11.01 22.26 -17.15
C ALA A 14 10.29 21.68 -18.40
N PRO A 15 9.24 20.86 -18.25
CA PRO A 15 8.49 20.34 -19.38
C PRO A 15 7.95 21.48 -20.24
N GLY A 16 8.09 21.35 -21.56
CA GLY A 16 7.66 22.40 -22.49
C GLY A 16 6.14 22.56 -22.58
N THR A 17 5.39 21.51 -22.21
CA THR A 17 3.92 21.50 -22.17
C THR A 17 3.50 20.85 -20.85
N VAL A 18 2.61 21.52 -20.13
CA VAL A 18 2.05 21.02 -18.86
C VAL A 18 0.71 20.37 -19.16
N GLU A 19 0.55 19.11 -18.76
CA GLU A 19 -0.72 18.37 -18.86
C GLU A 19 -1.47 18.47 -17.52
N PHE A 20 -2.78 18.78 -17.60
CA PHE A 20 -3.66 18.86 -16.45
C PHE A 20 -4.57 17.63 -16.41
N GLY A 21 -4.74 17.03 -15.22
CA GLY A 21 -5.74 16.01 -14.97
C GLY A 21 -7.07 16.62 -14.53
N ALA A 22 -8.17 15.95 -14.81
CA ALA A 22 -9.41 16.28 -14.13
C ALA A 22 -9.27 15.93 -12.63
N PRO A 23 -9.96 16.62 -11.71
CA PRO A 23 -9.88 16.32 -10.29
C PRO A 23 -10.24 14.86 -10.00
N MET A 24 -9.42 14.19 -9.19
CA MET A 24 -9.69 12.85 -8.67
C MET A 24 -10.60 12.90 -7.44
N LEU A 25 -10.38 13.87 -6.57
CA LEU A 25 -11.03 14.05 -5.30
C LEU A 25 -11.89 15.32 -5.30
N ALA A 26 -12.92 15.35 -4.49
CA ALA A 26 -13.81 16.49 -4.37
C ALA A 26 -13.05 17.77 -3.96
N ASN A 27 -13.37 18.89 -4.58
CA ASN A 27 -12.65 20.16 -4.39
C ASN A 27 -12.83 20.77 -2.99
N ASP A 28 -13.87 20.34 -2.25
CA ASP A 28 -14.15 20.81 -0.88
C ASP A 28 -13.11 20.33 0.15
N GLY A 29 -12.20 19.44 -0.27
CA GLY A 29 -11.21 18.82 0.60
C GLY A 29 -11.72 17.57 1.31
N PRO A 30 -10.88 16.94 2.15
CA PRO A 30 -11.28 15.76 2.91
C PRO A 30 -12.38 16.10 3.93
N GLU A 31 -13.36 15.21 4.04
CA GLU A 31 -14.44 15.34 5.03
C GLU A 31 -13.89 15.18 6.45
N VAL A 32 -12.91 14.27 6.62
CA VAL A 32 -12.30 13.97 7.92
C VAL A 32 -10.78 13.84 7.79
N VAL A 33 -10.07 14.38 8.77
CA VAL A 33 -8.62 14.22 8.94
C VAL A 33 -8.37 13.59 10.30
N LEU A 34 -7.72 12.43 10.34
CA LEU A 34 -7.32 11.72 11.56
C LEU A 34 -5.82 11.83 11.76
N GLY A 35 -5.38 12.01 13.00
CA GLY A 35 -3.97 11.96 13.38
C GLY A 35 -3.25 13.31 13.33
N TRP A 36 -3.86 14.37 12.81
CA TRP A 36 -3.18 15.62 12.57
C TRP A 36 -4.04 16.84 12.92
N LYS A 37 -3.40 17.84 13.54
CA LYS A 37 -3.99 19.16 13.78
C LYS A 37 -3.19 20.19 12.99
N ALA A 38 -3.87 20.96 12.14
CA ALA A 38 -3.26 21.92 11.23
C ALA A 38 -2.37 22.98 11.88
N ASP A 39 -2.64 23.30 13.15
CA ASP A 39 -2.00 24.43 13.84
C ASP A 39 -0.83 24.00 14.75
N ASP A 40 -0.49 22.71 14.78
CA ASP A 40 0.50 22.22 15.73
C ASP A 40 1.61 21.40 15.04
N PHE A 41 2.54 22.12 14.42
CA PHE A 41 3.77 21.52 13.85
C PHE A 41 4.71 20.93 14.92
N ALA A 42 4.44 21.18 16.18
CA ALA A 42 5.17 20.65 17.33
C ALA A 42 4.52 19.40 17.90
N VAL A 43 3.68 18.70 17.12
CA VAL A 43 3.04 17.47 17.58
C VAL A 43 4.11 16.51 18.04
N ALA A 44 4.19 16.36 19.35
CA ALA A 44 4.87 15.23 19.93
C ALA A 44 4.27 13.99 19.27
N LEU A 45 5.10 13.19 18.58
CA LEU A 45 4.71 11.92 17.98
C LEU A 45 4.40 10.88 19.07
N GLN A 46 3.86 11.34 20.19
CA GLN A 46 3.50 10.50 21.32
C GLN A 46 2.21 9.76 21.00
N PRO A 47 2.17 8.45 21.17
CA PRO A 47 1.00 7.68 20.90
C PRO A 47 -0.17 8.10 21.81
N SER A 48 -1.36 8.15 21.23
CA SER A 48 -2.62 8.39 21.92
C SER A 48 -3.77 7.78 21.11
N LYS A 49 -5.01 7.90 21.55
CA LYS A 49 -6.19 7.45 20.78
C LYS A 49 -6.39 8.19 19.45
N SER A 50 -5.80 9.38 19.29
CA SER A 50 -6.04 10.27 18.15
C SER A 50 -4.77 10.61 17.36
N THR A 51 -3.59 10.14 17.75
CA THR A 51 -2.34 10.39 17.03
C THR A 51 -1.96 9.22 16.15
N LEU A 52 -1.31 9.52 15.03
CA LEU A 52 -0.78 8.54 14.07
C LEU A 52 0.70 8.86 13.79
N PHE A 53 1.48 7.82 13.50
CA PHE A 53 2.86 7.96 13.07
C PHE A 53 3.15 7.10 11.86
N GLY A 54 3.30 7.74 10.69
CA GLY A 54 3.59 7.08 9.43
C GLY A 54 2.60 5.95 9.10
N PRO A 55 1.26 6.17 9.14
CA PRO A 55 0.30 5.12 8.84
C PRO A 55 0.50 4.62 7.41
N ARG A 56 0.48 3.28 7.20
CA ARG A 56 0.71 2.71 5.86
C ARG A 56 -0.44 1.89 5.31
N GLY A 57 -1.35 1.46 6.13
CA GLY A 57 -2.53 0.71 5.70
C GLY A 57 -3.82 1.34 6.21
N VAL A 58 -4.83 1.32 5.38
CA VAL A 58 -6.20 1.75 5.71
C VAL A 58 -7.20 0.77 5.10
N CYS A 59 -8.29 0.50 5.82
CA CYS A 59 -9.39 -0.32 5.33
C CYS A 59 -10.73 0.30 5.73
N LEU A 60 -11.50 0.77 4.74
CA LEU A 60 -12.92 1.00 4.87
C LEU A 60 -13.60 -0.36 4.73
N HIS A 61 -14.09 -0.89 5.83
CA HIS A 61 -14.69 -2.22 5.89
C HIS A 61 -16.18 -2.17 5.56
N SER A 62 -16.72 -3.21 4.95
CA SER A 62 -18.12 -3.26 4.50
C SER A 62 -19.15 -3.20 5.64
N ASP A 63 -18.74 -3.51 6.89
CA ASP A 63 -19.57 -3.34 8.10
C ASP A 63 -19.67 -1.88 8.56
N GLY A 64 -18.99 -0.94 7.87
CA GLY A 64 -18.96 0.48 8.17
C GLY A 64 -17.82 0.90 9.11
N SER A 65 -16.95 -0.02 9.54
CA SER A 65 -15.79 0.28 10.36
C SER A 65 -14.62 0.84 9.52
N LEU A 66 -13.71 1.56 10.19
CA LEU A 66 -12.42 1.97 9.64
C LEU A 66 -11.30 1.32 10.45
N TRP A 67 -10.29 0.78 9.74
CA TRP A 67 -9.09 0.23 10.33
C TRP A 67 -7.85 0.91 9.76
N VAL A 68 -6.88 1.22 10.63
CA VAL A 68 -5.65 1.92 10.26
C VAL A 68 -4.44 1.21 10.85
N SER A 69 -3.51 0.79 10.01
CA SER A 69 -2.18 0.36 10.43
C SER A 69 -1.34 1.60 10.78
N ASP A 70 -1.27 1.91 12.06
CA ASP A 70 -0.43 2.98 12.62
C ASP A 70 1.00 2.44 12.80
N THR A 71 1.67 2.39 11.66
CA THR A 71 2.90 1.61 11.42
C THR A 71 4.04 2.01 12.33
N GLY A 72 4.26 3.32 12.51
CA GLY A 72 5.35 3.85 13.33
C GLY A 72 5.17 3.60 14.83
N HIS A 73 3.92 3.50 15.30
CA HIS A 73 3.60 3.11 16.67
C HIS A 73 3.40 1.60 16.85
N HIS A 74 3.60 0.80 15.78
CA HIS A 74 3.49 -0.67 15.81
C HIS A 74 2.14 -1.16 16.32
N ARG A 75 1.04 -0.59 15.82
CA ARG A 75 -0.32 -0.91 16.28
C ARG A 75 -1.34 -0.82 15.15
N LEU A 76 -2.50 -1.41 15.37
CA LEU A 76 -3.67 -1.26 14.55
C LEU A 76 -4.73 -0.49 15.35
N LEU A 77 -5.32 0.52 14.77
CA LEU A 77 -6.41 1.30 15.35
C LEU A 77 -7.71 1.00 14.61
N GLY A 78 -8.80 0.84 15.37
CA GLY A 78 -10.13 0.56 14.85
C GLY A 78 -11.19 1.56 15.33
N TRP A 79 -12.06 1.95 14.41
CA TRP A 79 -13.28 2.70 14.65
C TRP A 79 -14.45 1.83 14.18
N PRO A 80 -15.35 1.37 15.08
CA PRO A 80 -16.50 0.53 14.72
C PRO A 80 -17.48 1.18 13.73
N LYS A 81 -17.40 2.51 13.62
CA LYS A 81 -18.05 3.31 12.57
C LYS A 81 -17.03 4.28 12.01
N ALA A 82 -17.00 4.43 10.69
CA ALA A 82 -16.11 5.39 10.05
C ALA A 82 -16.26 6.77 10.69
N PRO A 83 -15.15 7.43 11.06
CA PRO A 83 -15.17 8.75 11.71
C PRO A 83 -15.90 9.80 10.87
N THR A 84 -16.60 10.70 11.56
CA THR A 84 -17.34 11.82 10.96
C THR A 84 -16.82 13.18 11.41
N ALA A 85 -15.80 13.18 12.26
CA ALA A 85 -15.17 14.40 12.77
C ALA A 85 -13.64 14.24 12.76
N ASP A 86 -12.95 15.38 12.61
CA ASP A 86 -11.49 15.41 12.66
C ASP A 86 -10.98 14.92 14.02
N ASN A 87 -9.87 14.18 13.97
CA ASN A 87 -9.19 13.62 15.15
C ASN A 87 -10.10 12.80 16.08
N GLN A 88 -11.22 12.27 15.57
CA GLN A 88 -12.06 11.36 16.35
C GLN A 88 -11.18 10.23 16.92
N PRO A 89 -11.21 10.00 18.26
CA PRO A 89 -10.37 8.99 18.88
C PRO A 89 -10.75 7.58 18.41
N ALA A 90 -9.76 6.71 18.30
CA ALA A 90 -9.99 5.30 18.04
C ALA A 90 -10.61 4.59 19.24
N ASP A 91 -11.47 3.62 18.96
CA ASP A 91 -12.15 2.84 20.01
C ASP A 91 -11.44 1.52 20.28
N ILE A 92 -10.77 0.93 19.27
CA ILE A 92 -10.13 -0.39 19.35
C ILE A 92 -8.65 -0.26 19.09
N LEU A 93 -7.86 -1.00 19.88
CA LEU A 93 -6.41 -1.06 19.80
C LEU A 93 -5.94 -2.50 19.74
N ILE A 94 -5.10 -2.83 18.75
CA ILE A 94 -4.38 -4.09 18.64
C ILE A 94 -2.88 -3.80 18.57
N GLY A 95 -2.06 -4.56 19.26
CA GLY A 95 -0.60 -4.53 19.17
C GLY A 95 0.11 -3.86 20.33
N GLN A 96 -0.59 -3.06 21.15
CA GLN A 96 0.00 -2.36 22.29
C GLN A 96 -0.85 -2.54 23.56
N PRO A 97 -0.29 -2.49 24.77
CA PRO A 97 -1.04 -2.69 26.01
C PRO A 97 -2.07 -1.57 26.28
N ASN A 98 -1.82 -0.36 25.80
CA ASN A 98 -2.74 0.76 25.84
C ASN A 98 -2.38 1.78 24.73
N PHE A 99 -3.18 2.82 24.57
CA PHE A 99 -3.01 3.80 23.49
C PHE A 99 -1.78 4.70 23.64
N GLU A 100 -1.18 4.80 24.81
CA GLU A 100 -0.01 5.62 25.10
C GLU A 100 1.33 4.85 24.98
N HIS A 101 1.26 3.56 24.65
CA HIS A 101 2.44 2.72 24.40
C HIS A 101 2.74 2.59 22.91
N GLU A 102 4.03 2.35 22.66
CA GLU A 102 4.57 2.05 21.33
C GLU A 102 5.74 1.06 21.42
N GLY A 103 6.08 0.50 20.29
CA GLY A 103 7.25 -0.34 20.13
C GLY A 103 6.92 -1.73 19.61
N ARG A 104 7.90 -2.30 18.97
CA ARG A 104 7.82 -3.62 18.32
C ARG A 104 7.31 -4.66 19.27
N ASN A 105 6.25 -5.37 18.89
CA ASN A 105 5.62 -6.41 19.72
C ASN A 105 5.33 -5.94 21.15
N ALA A 106 4.98 -4.64 21.34
CA ALA A 106 4.78 -4.03 22.66
C ALA A 106 6.02 -4.14 23.58
N LYS A 107 7.24 -4.24 23.02
CA LYS A 107 8.52 -4.49 23.73
C LYS A 107 8.54 -5.80 24.51
N ALA A 108 7.77 -6.79 24.06
CA ALA A 108 7.63 -8.12 24.66
C ALA A 108 7.82 -9.24 23.61
N ALA A 109 7.63 -10.48 24.02
CA ALA A 109 7.57 -11.61 23.11
C ALA A 109 6.39 -11.48 22.15
N PRO A 110 6.52 -11.94 20.89
CA PRO A 110 5.41 -11.94 19.93
C PRO A 110 4.21 -12.74 20.44
N THR A 111 3.01 -12.34 20.03
CA THR A 111 1.75 -13.00 20.37
C THR A 111 0.81 -12.97 19.15
N ALA A 112 -0.36 -13.61 19.23
CA ALA A 112 -1.36 -13.56 18.17
C ALA A 112 -2.02 -12.18 17.98
N PHE A 113 -1.69 -11.17 18.78
CA PHE A 113 -2.18 -9.80 18.66
C PHE A 113 -1.06 -8.74 18.64
N SER A 114 0.18 -9.10 18.96
CA SER A 114 1.29 -8.13 18.89
C SER A 114 1.66 -7.81 17.44
N LEU A 115 2.20 -6.62 17.18
CA LEU A 115 2.52 -6.13 15.85
C LEU A 115 3.92 -5.53 15.78
N ASN A 116 4.56 -5.71 14.62
CA ASN A 116 5.86 -5.13 14.33
C ASN A 116 5.85 -4.54 12.90
N VAL A 117 5.73 -3.21 12.80
CA VAL A 117 5.61 -2.50 11.52
C VAL A 117 4.43 -3.04 10.69
N PRO A 118 3.17 -3.00 11.21
CA PRO A 118 2.03 -3.40 10.42
C PRO A 118 1.88 -2.49 9.20
N THR A 119 1.52 -3.07 8.04
CA THR A 119 1.38 -2.33 6.78
C THR A 119 -0.01 -2.53 6.19
N GLY A 120 -0.19 -3.34 5.19
CA GLY A 120 -1.49 -3.54 4.56
C GLY A 120 -2.56 -4.05 5.54
N VAL A 121 -3.77 -3.52 5.40
CA VAL A 121 -4.97 -3.98 6.08
C VAL A 121 -6.12 -4.04 5.09
N ALA A 122 -6.88 -5.13 5.09
CA ALA A 122 -7.98 -5.35 4.16
C ALA A 122 -9.09 -6.20 4.76
N GLU A 123 -10.27 -6.08 4.20
CA GLU A 123 -11.37 -7.01 4.42
C GLU A 123 -11.15 -8.30 3.62
N TRP A 124 -11.44 -9.44 4.23
CA TRP A 124 -11.52 -10.72 3.56
C TRP A 124 -12.62 -11.58 4.19
N ARG A 125 -13.63 -12.00 3.39
CA ARG A 125 -14.77 -12.81 3.81
C ARG A 125 -15.51 -12.23 5.03
N GLY A 126 -15.63 -10.89 5.09
CA GLY A 126 -16.25 -10.18 6.23
C GLY A 126 -15.39 -10.11 7.49
N GLY A 127 -14.17 -10.63 7.45
CA GLY A 127 -13.17 -10.52 8.49
C GLY A 127 -12.11 -9.48 8.17
N LEU A 128 -11.07 -9.40 9.00
CA LEU A 128 -9.98 -8.45 8.86
C LEU A 128 -8.65 -9.17 8.68
N VAL A 129 -7.82 -8.69 7.75
CA VAL A 129 -6.48 -9.21 7.45
C VAL A 129 -5.47 -8.10 7.59
N VAL A 130 -4.35 -8.37 8.27
CA VAL A 130 -3.27 -7.40 8.49
C VAL A 130 -1.92 -8.03 8.16
N ALA A 131 -1.14 -7.34 7.33
CA ALA A 131 0.26 -7.66 7.10
C ALA A 131 1.11 -7.14 8.28
N ASP A 132 1.58 -8.06 9.12
CA ASP A 132 2.51 -7.80 10.23
C ASP A 132 3.95 -7.96 9.71
N ALA A 133 4.38 -6.93 8.94
CA ALA A 133 5.46 -7.03 7.97
C ALA A 133 6.80 -7.48 8.57
N TRP A 134 7.19 -6.93 9.72
CA TRP A 134 8.49 -7.25 10.32
C TRP A 134 8.47 -8.44 11.28
N ASN A 135 7.29 -9.03 11.51
CA ASN A 135 7.15 -10.38 12.05
C ASN A 135 7.00 -11.42 10.94
N HIS A 136 7.09 -10.98 9.67
CA HIS A 136 7.05 -11.84 8.49
C HIS A 136 5.83 -12.77 8.48
N ARG A 137 4.66 -12.20 8.81
CA ARG A 137 3.40 -12.94 8.93
C ARG A 137 2.20 -12.10 8.52
N VAL A 138 1.08 -12.76 8.29
CA VAL A 138 -0.23 -12.14 8.13
C VAL A 138 -1.13 -12.62 9.24
N LEU A 139 -1.79 -11.71 9.92
CA LEU A 139 -2.78 -11.97 10.96
C LEU A 139 -4.19 -11.81 10.38
N ILE A 140 -5.08 -12.77 10.70
CA ILE A 140 -6.45 -12.80 10.18
C ILE A 140 -7.42 -12.98 11.34
N TRP A 141 -8.40 -12.10 11.43
CA TRP A 141 -9.59 -12.22 12.27
C TRP A 141 -10.77 -12.59 11.38
N ARG A 142 -11.49 -13.67 11.70
CA ARG A 142 -12.67 -14.12 10.94
C ARG A 142 -13.83 -13.12 11.02
N THR A 143 -13.84 -12.29 12.05
CA THR A 143 -14.69 -11.10 12.20
C THR A 143 -13.83 -9.97 12.72
N PRO A 144 -14.07 -8.70 12.33
CA PRO A 144 -13.28 -7.59 12.83
C PRO A 144 -13.21 -7.58 14.36
N PRO A 145 -12.04 -7.32 14.97
CA PRO A 145 -11.89 -7.25 16.41
C PRO A 145 -12.89 -6.30 17.06
N LYS A 146 -13.45 -6.72 18.21
CA LYS A 146 -14.37 -5.89 19.01
C LYS A 146 -13.74 -5.43 20.31
N ASP A 147 -12.71 -6.13 20.75
CA ASP A 147 -12.01 -5.87 22.01
C ASP A 147 -10.55 -5.50 21.75
N HIS A 148 -9.95 -4.75 22.69
CA HIS A 148 -8.52 -4.46 22.65
C HIS A 148 -7.71 -5.76 22.69
N ASN A 149 -6.69 -5.81 21.84
CA ASN A 149 -5.77 -6.93 21.75
C ASN A 149 -6.44 -8.29 21.58
N GLN A 150 -7.62 -8.30 20.93
CA GLN A 150 -8.26 -9.56 20.54
C GLN A 150 -7.27 -10.37 19.67
N PRO A 151 -6.95 -11.62 20.03
CA PRO A 151 -6.04 -12.44 19.24
C PRO A 151 -6.56 -12.70 17.83
N ALA A 152 -5.66 -12.77 16.85
CA ALA A 152 -5.99 -13.24 15.52
C ALA A 152 -6.37 -14.74 15.55
N ASP A 153 -7.34 -15.12 14.73
CA ASP A 153 -7.81 -16.51 14.60
C ASP A 153 -6.84 -17.37 13.79
N ILE A 154 -6.11 -16.74 12.84
CA ILE A 154 -5.27 -17.43 11.85
C ILE A 154 -3.98 -16.64 11.66
N ILE A 155 -2.87 -17.36 11.49
CA ILE A 155 -1.55 -16.81 11.22
C ILE A 155 -0.99 -17.49 9.97
N LEU A 156 -0.66 -16.70 8.94
CA LEU A 156 0.05 -17.17 7.75
C LEU A 156 1.48 -16.67 7.73
N GLY A 157 2.38 -17.43 7.11
CA GLY A 157 3.80 -17.11 7.02
C GLY A 157 4.65 -17.68 8.16
N GLN A 158 4.06 -17.85 9.35
CA GLN A 158 4.69 -18.45 10.52
C GLN A 158 3.93 -19.72 10.96
N PRO A 159 4.55 -20.64 11.69
CA PRO A 159 3.87 -21.86 12.18
C PRO A 159 2.90 -21.56 13.34
N ASP A 160 3.17 -20.48 14.08
CA ASP A 160 2.45 -20.10 15.29
C ASP A 160 2.60 -18.59 15.58
N ALA A 161 2.14 -18.15 16.73
CA ALA A 161 2.19 -16.76 17.16
C ALA A 161 3.59 -16.28 17.57
N ASP A 162 4.48 -17.16 17.93
CA ASP A 162 5.83 -16.85 18.44
C ASP A 162 6.85 -16.68 17.30
N GLY A 163 6.55 -17.25 16.13
CA GLY A 163 7.40 -17.18 14.94
C GLY A 163 7.50 -15.76 14.36
N VAL A 164 8.73 -15.28 14.11
CA VAL A 164 9.00 -13.94 13.58
C VAL A 164 10.17 -13.89 12.58
N LEU A 165 10.69 -15.02 12.16
CA LEU A 165 11.84 -15.04 11.26
C LEU A 165 11.40 -15.02 9.79
N ALA A 166 12.08 -14.21 8.99
CA ALA A 166 11.91 -14.21 7.54
C ALA A 166 12.04 -15.63 7.00
N ASN A 167 11.09 -16.08 6.19
CA ASN A 167 11.06 -17.44 5.65
C ASN A 167 11.22 -18.53 6.73
N ARG A 168 10.76 -18.27 7.97
CA ARG A 168 10.93 -19.17 9.13
C ARG A 168 12.40 -19.52 9.41
N GLY A 169 13.34 -18.62 9.05
CA GLY A 169 14.78 -18.81 9.18
C GLY A 169 15.41 -19.70 8.09
N GLY A 170 14.65 -20.10 7.08
CA GLY A 170 15.16 -20.86 5.93
C GLY A 170 15.88 -19.99 4.90
N ASP A 171 16.82 -20.57 4.16
CA ASP A 171 17.59 -19.89 3.11
C ASP A 171 16.71 -19.57 1.88
N ALA A 172 15.71 -20.37 1.59
CA ALA A 172 14.76 -20.19 0.50
C ALA A 172 13.32 -20.04 1.04
N PRO A 173 12.45 -19.29 0.36
CA PRO A 173 11.03 -19.26 0.66
C PRO A 173 10.35 -20.59 0.30
N THR A 174 9.14 -20.78 0.79
CA THR A 174 8.25 -21.89 0.44
C THR A 174 6.82 -21.38 0.29
N ALA A 175 5.88 -22.24 -0.05
CA ALA A 175 4.46 -21.89 -0.10
C ALA A 175 3.86 -21.48 1.27
N THR A 176 4.55 -21.83 2.39
CA THR A 176 4.08 -21.55 3.76
C THR A 176 4.82 -20.40 4.45
N THR A 177 5.80 -19.79 3.79
CA THR A 177 6.67 -18.78 4.41
C THR A 177 6.47 -17.41 3.78
N LEU A 178 6.74 -16.35 4.58
CA LEU A 178 6.70 -14.97 4.15
C LEU A 178 7.99 -14.25 4.53
N HIS A 179 8.32 -13.24 3.75
CA HIS A 179 9.37 -12.29 4.05
C HIS A 179 8.89 -10.87 3.77
N TRP A 180 8.67 -10.10 4.86
CA TRP A 180 8.23 -8.72 4.76
C TRP A 180 6.97 -8.58 3.88
N PRO A 181 5.85 -9.26 4.20
CA PRO A 181 4.60 -9.07 3.49
C PRO A 181 4.15 -7.62 3.67
N TYR A 182 3.79 -6.95 2.56
CA TYR A 182 3.41 -5.55 2.63
C TYR A 182 1.91 -5.34 2.42
N GLY A 183 1.39 -5.71 1.26
CA GLY A 183 -0.01 -5.58 0.92
C GLY A 183 -0.80 -6.86 1.13
N VAL A 184 -2.04 -6.71 1.53
CA VAL A 184 -3.04 -7.77 1.59
C VAL A 184 -4.29 -7.31 0.85
N ALA A 185 -4.96 -8.21 0.16
CA ALA A 185 -6.19 -7.92 -0.59
C ALA A 185 -7.11 -9.12 -0.66
N SER A 186 -8.36 -8.85 -0.98
CA SER A 186 -9.40 -9.84 -1.26
C SER A 186 -9.82 -9.74 -2.73
N ILE A 187 -9.86 -10.87 -3.43
CA ILE A 187 -10.38 -10.96 -4.81
C ILE A 187 -11.46 -12.03 -4.85
N GLY A 188 -12.71 -11.60 -4.76
CA GLY A 188 -13.79 -12.50 -4.39
C GLY A 188 -13.47 -13.16 -3.05
N ASP A 189 -13.53 -14.48 -3.00
CA ASP A 189 -13.20 -15.26 -1.80
C ASP A 189 -11.69 -15.54 -1.61
N LYS A 190 -10.85 -15.18 -2.58
CA LYS A 190 -9.42 -15.45 -2.54
C LYS A 190 -8.67 -14.41 -1.71
N LEU A 191 -7.71 -14.87 -0.92
CA LEU A 191 -6.78 -14.00 -0.20
C LEU A 191 -5.52 -13.82 -1.03
N ILE A 192 -5.09 -12.57 -1.18
CA ILE A 192 -3.88 -12.16 -1.89
C ILE A 192 -2.91 -11.52 -0.90
N VAL A 193 -1.66 -11.93 -0.93
CA VAL A 193 -0.59 -11.35 -0.09
C VAL A 193 0.58 -10.95 -0.98
N CYS A 194 0.94 -9.69 -0.96
CA CYS A 194 2.17 -9.19 -1.55
C CYS A 194 3.34 -9.53 -0.62
N ASP A 195 4.03 -10.64 -0.89
CA ASP A 195 5.21 -11.12 -0.17
C ASP A 195 6.46 -10.41 -0.68
N THR A 196 6.51 -9.11 -0.38
CA THR A 196 7.40 -8.11 -0.99
C THR A 196 8.87 -8.44 -0.83
N GLY A 197 9.29 -8.94 0.33
CA GLY A 197 10.67 -9.35 0.58
C GLY A 197 11.12 -10.58 -0.22
N ASN A 198 10.18 -11.40 -0.68
CA ASN A 198 10.42 -12.50 -1.62
C ASN A 198 10.04 -12.14 -3.07
N ARG A 199 9.70 -10.89 -3.37
CA ARG A 199 9.40 -10.36 -4.73
C ARG A 199 8.31 -11.13 -5.45
N ARG A 200 7.23 -11.50 -4.73
CA ARG A 200 6.15 -12.31 -5.26
C ARG A 200 4.80 -11.94 -4.67
N VAL A 201 3.77 -12.36 -5.32
CA VAL A 201 2.40 -12.33 -4.79
C VAL A 201 1.94 -13.77 -4.57
N LEU A 202 1.42 -14.06 -3.39
CA LEU A 202 0.86 -15.36 -3.03
C LEU A 202 -0.67 -15.32 -3.02
N VAL A 203 -1.29 -16.42 -3.41
CA VAL A 203 -2.73 -16.57 -3.54
C VAL A 203 -3.19 -17.78 -2.73
N TRP A 204 -4.20 -17.60 -1.88
CA TRP A 204 -4.99 -18.66 -1.25
C TRP A 204 -6.40 -18.62 -1.84
N LYS A 205 -6.85 -19.76 -2.39
CA LYS A 205 -8.13 -19.85 -3.14
C LYS A 205 -9.34 -20.11 -2.25
N ASP A 206 -9.12 -20.77 -1.10
CA ASP A 206 -10.16 -21.20 -0.18
C ASP A 206 -9.97 -20.63 1.22
N LEU A 207 -10.79 -21.10 2.17
CA LEU A 207 -10.60 -20.83 3.60
C LEU A 207 -9.23 -21.32 4.05
N VAL A 208 -8.57 -20.50 4.86
CA VAL A 208 -7.22 -20.78 5.34
C VAL A 208 -7.20 -21.14 6.81
N GLU A 209 -6.18 -21.91 7.20
CA GLU A 209 -5.82 -22.23 8.58
C GLU A 209 -4.38 -21.75 8.87
N THR A 210 -4.01 -21.71 10.15
CA THR A 210 -2.66 -21.28 10.54
C THR A 210 -1.60 -22.15 9.86
N GLY A 211 -0.63 -21.48 9.24
CA GLY A 211 0.50 -22.13 8.56
C GLY A 211 0.17 -22.77 7.21
N GLN A 212 -1.07 -22.61 6.69
CA GLN A 212 -1.47 -23.19 5.41
C GLN A 212 -0.62 -22.70 4.25
N PRO A 213 -0.22 -23.61 3.31
CA PRO A 213 0.50 -23.20 2.09
C PRO A 213 -0.41 -22.38 1.15
N ALA A 214 0.22 -21.45 0.43
CA ALA A 214 -0.43 -20.76 -0.69
C ALA A 214 -0.65 -21.72 -1.87
N ASP A 215 -1.70 -21.46 -2.66
CA ASP A 215 -2.09 -22.26 -3.82
C ASP A 215 -1.39 -21.85 -5.12
N ALA A 216 -0.98 -20.57 -5.22
CA ALA A 216 -0.31 -20.05 -6.40
C ALA A 216 0.68 -18.94 -6.06
N VAL A 217 1.67 -18.75 -6.94
CA VAL A 217 2.67 -17.67 -6.88
C VAL A 217 2.72 -16.91 -8.19
N ILE A 218 2.81 -15.58 -8.10
CA ILE A 218 2.91 -14.66 -9.24
C ILE A 218 4.19 -13.82 -9.04
N GLY A 219 4.92 -13.54 -10.12
CA GLY A 219 6.16 -12.76 -10.08
C GLY A 219 7.42 -13.59 -9.87
N GLN A 220 7.27 -14.87 -9.57
CA GLN A 220 8.34 -15.87 -9.48
C GLN A 220 7.92 -17.15 -10.23
N SER A 221 8.87 -17.96 -10.66
CA SER A 221 8.60 -19.21 -11.39
C SER A 221 7.96 -20.28 -10.49
N ASP A 222 8.32 -20.28 -9.21
CA ASP A 222 7.88 -21.24 -8.22
C ASP A 222 7.94 -20.65 -6.79
N PHE A 223 7.57 -21.46 -5.77
CA PHE A 223 7.55 -21.02 -4.38
C PHE A 223 8.93 -20.92 -3.72
N THR A 224 9.99 -21.37 -4.36
CA THR A 224 11.34 -21.44 -3.76
C THR A 224 12.28 -20.34 -4.23
N THR A 225 11.91 -19.63 -5.31
CA THR A 225 12.66 -18.51 -5.87
C THR A 225 12.24 -17.17 -5.23
N ARG A 226 13.18 -16.21 -5.14
CA ARG A 226 12.97 -14.91 -4.52
C ARG A 226 13.86 -13.78 -5.05
N ASP A 227 14.58 -14.01 -6.12
CA ASP A 227 15.49 -13.00 -6.66
C ASP A 227 14.72 -11.82 -7.28
N GLU A 228 15.31 -10.62 -7.25
CA GLU A 228 14.74 -9.46 -7.93
C GLU A 228 14.52 -9.78 -9.40
N ASN A 229 13.33 -9.47 -9.89
CA ASN A 229 12.94 -9.78 -11.27
C ASN A 229 13.16 -11.26 -11.65
N ALA A 230 12.97 -12.17 -10.69
CA ALA A 230 13.18 -13.62 -10.83
C ALA A 230 14.63 -14.00 -11.24
N GLY A 231 15.61 -13.13 -10.92
CA GLY A 231 17.03 -13.33 -11.24
C GLY A 231 17.42 -12.98 -12.68
N GLU A 232 16.50 -12.36 -13.42
CA GLU A 232 16.65 -12.01 -14.83
C GLU A 232 16.40 -10.51 -15.06
N GLU A 233 16.39 -10.06 -16.30
CA GLU A 233 15.97 -8.73 -16.68
C GLU A 233 14.48 -8.51 -16.40
N VAL A 234 14.10 -7.25 -16.21
CA VAL A 234 12.69 -6.85 -15.98
C VAL A 234 11.81 -7.34 -17.14
N SER A 235 10.68 -7.96 -16.82
CA SER A 235 9.80 -8.58 -17.82
C SER A 235 8.34 -8.55 -17.41
N ALA A 236 7.45 -9.03 -18.27
CA ALA A 236 6.02 -9.19 -17.97
C ALA A 236 5.72 -10.26 -16.90
N MET A 237 6.69 -11.10 -16.52
CA MET A 237 6.52 -12.20 -15.56
C MET A 237 7.13 -11.93 -14.20
N SER A 238 8.00 -10.93 -14.09
CA SER A 238 8.84 -10.70 -12.93
C SER A 238 8.40 -9.50 -12.11
N MET A 239 8.78 -9.46 -10.84
CA MET A 239 8.52 -8.36 -9.93
C MET A 239 9.75 -8.03 -9.09
N ARG A 240 9.79 -6.76 -8.63
CA ARG A 240 10.83 -6.32 -7.70
C ARG A 240 10.30 -6.10 -6.29
N TRP A 241 9.28 -5.26 -6.12
CA TRP A 241 8.64 -4.99 -4.82
C TRP A 241 7.12 -4.87 -5.00
N PRO A 242 6.37 -5.96 -5.10
CA PRO A 242 4.91 -5.88 -5.12
C PRO A 242 4.39 -5.36 -3.78
N HIS A 243 3.58 -4.28 -3.79
CA HIS A 243 3.09 -3.61 -2.59
C HIS A 243 1.57 -3.66 -2.44
N ALA A 244 0.83 -3.72 -3.52
CA ALA A 244 -0.63 -3.78 -3.49
C ALA A 244 -1.17 -4.60 -4.65
N ALA A 245 -2.35 -5.16 -4.47
CA ALA A 245 -3.08 -5.86 -5.52
C ALA A 245 -4.58 -5.59 -5.39
N LEU A 246 -5.29 -5.61 -6.52
CA LEU A 246 -6.75 -5.51 -6.56
C LEU A 246 -7.32 -6.06 -7.88
N THR A 247 -8.65 -6.08 -7.99
CA THR A 247 -9.35 -6.26 -9.27
C THR A 247 -9.94 -4.94 -9.73
N TRP A 248 -9.69 -4.58 -10.98
CA TRP A 248 -10.24 -3.41 -11.64
C TRP A 248 -10.82 -3.77 -13.02
N GLN A 249 -12.12 -3.53 -13.21
CA GLN A 249 -12.82 -3.87 -14.46
C GLN A 249 -12.61 -5.33 -14.90
N GLY A 250 -12.58 -6.27 -13.94
CA GLY A 250 -12.32 -7.69 -14.19
C GLY A 250 -10.84 -8.07 -14.33
N LYS A 251 -9.94 -7.12 -14.48
CA LYS A 251 -8.50 -7.33 -14.57
C LYS A 251 -7.87 -7.49 -13.18
N PHE A 252 -6.89 -8.33 -13.05
CA PHE A 252 -6.03 -8.37 -11.86
C PHE A 252 -4.91 -7.36 -12.00
N ALA A 253 -4.68 -6.53 -10.99
CA ALA A 253 -3.66 -5.50 -10.97
C ALA A 253 -2.72 -5.67 -9.79
N VAL A 254 -1.41 -5.46 -10.00
CA VAL A 254 -0.37 -5.47 -8.97
C VAL A 254 0.50 -4.22 -9.11
N ALA A 255 0.65 -3.47 -8.03
CA ALA A 255 1.62 -2.38 -7.93
C ALA A 255 3.02 -2.96 -7.67
N ASP A 256 3.85 -3.03 -8.69
CA ASP A 256 5.25 -3.43 -8.62
C ASP A 256 6.14 -2.19 -8.39
N ALA A 257 6.13 -1.72 -7.13
CA ALA A 257 6.70 -0.44 -6.73
C ALA A 257 8.20 -0.33 -7.05
N GLY A 258 8.95 -1.42 -6.92
CA GLY A 258 10.39 -1.43 -7.20
C GLY A 258 10.74 -1.24 -8.67
N ASN A 259 9.82 -1.59 -9.58
CA ASN A 259 9.94 -1.35 -11.02
C ASN A 259 9.08 -0.15 -11.47
N ASN A 260 8.52 0.63 -10.55
CA ASN A 260 7.78 1.87 -10.83
C ASN A 260 6.61 1.66 -11.81
N ARG A 261 5.83 0.59 -11.64
CA ARG A 261 4.77 0.19 -12.58
C ARG A 261 3.59 -0.47 -11.88
N VAL A 262 2.47 -0.54 -12.60
CA VAL A 262 1.35 -1.40 -12.27
C VAL A 262 1.21 -2.43 -13.40
N MET A 263 1.30 -3.70 -13.04
CA MET A 263 1.12 -4.84 -13.94
C MET A 263 -0.35 -5.24 -13.94
N LEU A 264 -0.93 -5.52 -15.12
CA LEU A 264 -2.31 -5.96 -15.22
C LEU A 264 -2.41 -7.24 -16.07
N TRP A 265 -3.28 -8.14 -15.63
CA TRP A 265 -3.71 -9.33 -16.34
C TRP A 265 -5.17 -9.12 -16.76
N SER A 266 -5.40 -8.97 -18.06
CA SER A 266 -6.73 -8.62 -18.61
C SER A 266 -7.79 -9.69 -18.36
N GLU A 267 -7.38 -10.97 -18.29
CA GLU A 267 -8.26 -12.12 -18.02
C GLU A 267 -8.51 -12.37 -16.53
N GLY A 268 -8.04 -11.46 -15.65
CA GLY A 268 -8.18 -11.57 -14.20
C GLY A 268 -6.99 -12.27 -13.52
N LEU A 269 -7.24 -12.83 -12.34
CA LEU A 269 -6.19 -13.45 -11.52
C LEU A 269 -5.53 -14.63 -12.24
N PRO A 270 -4.19 -14.65 -12.39
CA PRO A 270 -3.47 -15.76 -13.03
C PRO A 270 -3.78 -17.12 -12.40
N GLU A 271 -3.95 -18.12 -13.24
CA GLU A 271 -4.23 -19.50 -12.80
C GLU A 271 -2.98 -20.37 -12.68
N VAL A 272 -1.91 -19.97 -13.35
CA VAL A 272 -0.61 -20.69 -13.37
C VAL A 272 0.52 -19.80 -12.86
N ASN A 273 1.52 -20.43 -12.23
CA ASN A 273 2.70 -19.73 -11.75
C ASN A 273 3.48 -19.12 -12.95
N GLY A 274 4.04 -17.91 -12.74
CA GLY A 274 4.82 -17.23 -13.75
C GLY A 274 4.05 -16.76 -14.99
N GLN A 275 2.71 -16.71 -14.94
CA GLN A 275 1.92 -16.19 -16.06
C GLN A 275 2.25 -14.71 -16.30
N PRO A 276 2.64 -14.30 -17.54
CA PRO A 276 2.94 -12.91 -17.84
C PRO A 276 1.70 -12.03 -17.76
N CYS A 277 1.90 -10.77 -17.34
CA CYS A 277 0.89 -9.74 -17.55
C CYS A 277 0.85 -9.30 -19.02
N ASP A 278 -0.26 -8.75 -19.45
CA ASP A 278 -0.50 -8.34 -20.84
C ASP A 278 -0.79 -6.84 -21.00
N GLU A 279 -0.99 -6.12 -19.88
CA GLU A 279 -1.11 -4.66 -19.84
C GLU A 279 -0.17 -4.06 -18.79
N LEU A 280 0.19 -2.78 -18.97
CA LEU A 280 1.19 -2.11 -18.16
C LEU A 280 0.91 -0.61 -18.02
N ILE A 281 0.95 -0.11 -16.80
CA ILE A 281 0.82 1.31 -16.47
C ILE A 281 2.12 1.79 -15.80
N GLY A 282 2.55 3.01 -16.11
CA GLY A 282 3.68 3.66 -15.44
C GLY A 282 5.04 3.50 -16.13
N GLN A 283 5.15 2.61 -17.10
CA GLN A 283 6.36 2.39 -17.90
C GLN A 283 6.02 2.28 -19.39
N SER A 284 7.01 2.52 -20.28
CA SER A 284 6.83 2.49 -21.74
C SER A 284 6.60 1.08 -22.28
N ASP A 285 7.22 0.08 -21.65
CA ASP A 285 7.19 -1.33 -22.03
C ASP A 285 7.55 -2.22 -20.84
N PHE A 286 7.45 -3.53 -21.00
CA PHE A 286 7.67 -4.51 -19.94
C PHE A 286 9.12 -4.63 -19.45
N ALA A 287 10.10 -4.13 -20.18
CA ALA A 287 11.51 -4.14 -19.79
C ALA A 287 11.96 -2.85 -19.09
N ALA A 288 11.15 -1.79 -19.17
CA ALA A 288 11.43 -0.52 -18.51
C ALA A 288 11.08 -0.56 -17.02
N CYS A 289 11.90 0.09 -16.19
CA CYS A 289 11.68 0.13 -14.74
C CYS A 289 12.13 1.44 -14.06
N ASP A 290 12.56 2.44 -14.82
CA ASP A 290 13.07 3.68 -14.29
C ASP A 290 11.94 4.54 -13.68
N HIS A 291 12.22 5.19 -12.53
CA HIS A 291 11.29 6.14 -11.95
C HIS A 291 10.98 7.29 -12.92
N ASN A 292 9.72 7.65 -13.02
CA ASN A 292 9.23 8.66 -13.95
C ASN A 292 9.67 8.43 -15.42
N MET A 293 9.85 7.15 -15.85
CA MET A 293 10.35 6.79 -17.19
C MET A 293 11.69 7.50 -17.50
N ALA A 294 12.65 7.44 -16.57
CA ALA A 294 13.97 8.08 -16.62
C ALA A 294 13.93 9.62 -16.70
N ASN A 295 12.83 10.25 -16.31
CA ASN A 295 12.71 11.70 -16.30
C ASN A 295 12.74 12.27 -14.87
N TYR A 296 13.26 13.49 -14.72
CA TYR A 296 13.19 14.20 -13.46
C TYR A 296 11.74 14.60 -13.12
N TYR A 297 10.99 15.10 -14.09
CA TYR A 297 9.59 15.46 -13.92
C TYR A 297 8.69 14.27 -14.24
N PRO A 298 7.67 13.99 -13.43
CA PRO A 298 6.65 13.00 -13.76
C PRO A 298 5.79 13.43 -14.96
N SER A 299 4.94 12.54 -15.40
CA SER A 299 3.96 12.81 -16.47
C SER A 299 2.65 12.07 -16.19
N SER A 300 1.67 12.21 -17.08
CA SER A 300 0.43 11.43 -17.03
C SER A 300 0.62 9.93 -17.28
N ARG A 301 1.80 9.51 -17.78
CA ARG A 301 2.12 8.11 -18.12
C ARG A 301 3.09 7.44 -17.17
N ALA A 302 3.75 8.21 -16.31
CA ALA A 302 4.89 7.74 -15.51
C ALA A 302 4.53 7.60 -14.03
N LEU A 303 5.15 6.64 -13.37
CA LEU A 303 5.03 6.40 -11.93
C LEU A 303 6.41 6.44 -11.24
N ASN A 304 6.37 6.68 -9.93
CA ASN A 304 7.54 6.60 -9.06
C ASN A 304 7.13 5.99 -7.72
N MET A 305 7.49 4.73 -7.52
CA MET A 305 7.17 3.93 -6.32
C MET A 305 5.65 3.90 -6.03
N PRO A 306 4.83 3.30 -6.89
CA PRO A 306 3.39 3.12 -6.62
C PRO A 306 3.20 2.12 -5.47
N TYR A 307 2.72 2.58 -4.30
CA TYR A 307 2.61 1.72 -3.13
C TYR A 307 1.20 1.22 -2.85
N ALA A 308 0.18 1.91 -3.31
CA ALA A 308 -1.19 1.50 -3.07
C ALA A 308 -2.06 1.64 -4.31
N LEU A 309 -3.07 0.79 -4.37
CA LEU A 309 -4.11 0.77 -5.38
C LEU A 309 -5.48 0.87 -4.74
N ALA A 310 -6.39 1.57 -5.38
CA ALA A 310 -7.81 1.56 -5.07
C ALA A 310 -8.63 1.64 -6.35
N THR A 311 -9.92 1.38 -6.27
CA THR A 311 -10.84 1.57 -7.40
C THR A 311 -12.21 2.05 -6.90
N ASP A 312 -12.86 2.89 -7.67
CA ASP A 312 -14.28 3.24 -7.52
C ASP A 312 -15.20 2.37 -8.39
N GLY A 313 -14.63 1.28 -8.96
CA GLY A 313 -15.28 0.39 -9.91
C GLY A 313 -15.03 0.78 -11.37
N ASN A 314 -14.96 2.05 -11.69
CA ASN A 314 -14.67 2.57 -13.04
C ASN A 314 -13.19 2.94 -13.21
N ARG A 315 -12.61 3.64 -12.24
CA ARG A 315 -11.22 4.13 -12.29
C ARG A 315 -10.30 3.25 -11.46
N LEU A 316 -9.09 3.03 -11.98
CA LEU A 316 -7.95 2.59 -11.18
C LEU A 316 -7.29 3.83 -10.58
N VAL A 317 -7.12 3.84 -9.26
CA VAL A 317 -6.44 4.91 -8.52
C VAL A 317 -5.13 4.36 -7.96
N VAL A 318 -4.04 5.05 -8.24
CA VAL A 318 -2.69 4.67 -7.80
C VAL A 318 -2.13 5.74 -6.89
N ALA A 319 -1.65 5.36 -5.72
CA ALA A 319 -0.79 6.20 -4.91
C ALA A 319 0.61 6.21 -5.52
N ASP A 320 0.92 7.25 -6.28
CA ASP A 320 2.23 7.51 -6.86
C ASP A 320 3.10 8.21 -5.81
N THR A 321 3.55 7.38 -4.85
CA THR A 321 3.99 7.78 -3.51
C THR A 321 5.17 8.72 -3.53
N ALA A 322 6.22 8.43 -4.30
CA ALA A 322 7.41 9.27 -4.36
C ALA A 322 7.21 10.60 -5.13
N ASN A 323 6.10 10.72 -5.87
CA ASN A 323 5.67 11.99 -6.46
C ASN A 323 4.62 12.71 -5.58
N SER A 324 4.26 12.16 -4.41
CA SER A 324 3.28 12.71 -3.46
C SER A 324 1.96 13.08 -4.12
N ARG A 325 1.37 12.14 -4.90
CA ARG A 325 0.12 12.34 -5.64
C ARG A 325 -0.72 11.07 -5.74
N LEU A 326 -2.00 11.24 -6.03
CA LEU A 326 -2.85 10.18 -6.55
C LEU A 326 -3.08 10.42 -8.03
N ILE A 327 -2.98 9.37 -8.82
CA ILE A 327 -3.15 9.43 -10.28
C ILE A 327 -4.11 8.32 -10.71
N GLY A 328 -4.98 8.57 -11.71
CA GLY A 328 -6.04 7.64 -12.08
C GLY A 328 -6.23 7.43 -13.57
N TRP A 329 -6.68 6.21 -13.88
CA TRP A 329 -6.97 5.75 -15.23
C TRP A 329 -8.38 5.17 -15.34
N THR A 330 -9.08 5.49 -16.42
CA THR A 330 -10.35 4.86 -16.78
C THR A 330 -10.18 3.72 -17.79
N ASN A 331 -9.02 3.63 -18.44
CA ASN A 331 -8.71 2.59 -19.42
C ASN A 331 -7.33 1.99 -19.16
N GLY A 332 -7.24 0.66 -19.32
CA GLY A 332 -5.98 -0.09 -19.30
C GLY A 332 -5.24 -0.01 -20.66
N GLY A 333 -4.25 -0.89 -20.81
CA GLY A 333 -3.41 -1.01 -22.01
C GLY A 333 -1.93 -0.88 -21.69
N ILE A 334 -1.10 -0.64 -22.70
CA ILE A 334 0.33 -0.40 -22.55
C ILE A 334 0.60 1.10 -22.48
N ALA A 335 1.15 1.56 -21.34
CA ALA A 335 1.51 2.96 -21.08
C ALA A 335 0.39 3.98 -21.36
N PRO A 336 -0.87 3.74 -20.93
CA PRO A 336 -1.94 4.72 -21.15
C PRO A 336 -1.67 5.99 -20.35
N ALA A 337 -2.15 7.12 -20.85
CA ALA A 337 -2.14 8.36 -20.09
C ALA A 337 -3.23 8.34 -19.01
N ALA A 338 -2.89 8.79 -17.82
CA ALA A 338 -3.86 9.06 -16.77
C ALA A 338 -4.76 10.25 -17.15
N ASP A 339 -5.98 10.23 -16.63
CA ASP A 339 -6.98 11.29 -16.86
C ASP A 339 -7.38 12.03 -15.57
N ARG A 340 -6.97 11.53 -14.39
CA ARG A 340 -7.32 12.09 -13.09
C ARG A 340 -6.08 12.31 -12.22
N LEU A 341 -6.13 13.37 -11.41
CA LEU A 341 -5.02 13.77 -10.52
C LEU A 341 -5.54 14.35 -9.20
N ALA A 342 -4.83 14.07 -8.11
CA ALA A 342 -4.96 14.77 -6.82
C ALA A 342 -3.60 14.89 -6.12
N GLY A 343 -3.44 15.88 -5.23
CA GLY A 343 -2.23 16.12 -4.46
C GLY A 343 -1.19 17.01 -5.16
N GLN A 344 -1.30 17.18 -6.48
CA GLN A 344 -0.43 18.05 -7.28
C GLN A 344 -1.28 18.89 -8.25
N PRO A 345 -0.80 20.08 -8.68
CA PRO A 345 -1.57 20.94 -9.56
C PRO A 345 -1.65 20.45 -11.02
N ASP A 346 -0.67 19.66 -11.47
CA ASP A 346 -0.56 19.12 -12.82
C ASP A 346 0.26 17.83 -12.83
N PHE A 347 0.29 17.12 -13.99
CA PHE A 347 1.00 15.85 -14.10
C PHE A 347 2.53 15.95 -14.08
N ALA A 348 3.10 17.13 -14.32
CA ALA A 348 4.54 17.34 -14.27
C ALA A 348 5.04 17.75 -12.87
N SER A 349 4.13 18.11 -11.97
CA SER A 349 4.42 18.51 -10.60
C SER A 349 4.62 17.31 -9.68
N LYS A 350 5.49 17.48 -8.70
CA LYS A 350 5.80 16.52 -7.64
C LYS A 350 6.26 17.24 -6.37
N GLY A 351 6.48 16.48 -5.33
CA GLY A 351 7.07 16.98 -4.07
C GLY A 351 6.05 17.02 -2.94
N ASP A 352 6.59 16.85 -1.75
CA ASP A 352 5.85 16.75 -0.51
C ASP A 352 5.05 18.02 -0.26
N ASN A 353 3.74 17.88 -0.15
CA ASN A 353 2.82 19.01 0.02
C ASN A 353 2.98 20.12 -1.06
N GLY A 354 3.38 19.74 -2.31
CA GLY A 354 3.66 20.69 -3.38
C GLY A 354 4.85 21.61 -3.07
N TRP A 355 5.86 21.10 -2.36
CA TRP A 355 7.03 21.84 -1.85
C TRP A 355 6.67 22.93 -0.82
N GLY A 356 5.50 22.85 -0.21
CA GLY A 356 5.00 23.78 0.80
C GLY A 356 4.85 23.13 2.17
N ILE A 357 4.22 23.89 3.07
CA ILE A 357 3.75 23.35 4.35
C ILE A 357 2.52 22.46 4.13
N ALA A 358 2.33 21.47 4.99
CA ALA A 358 1.17 20.62 4.94
C ALA A 358 -0.14 21.42 5.04
N GLN A 359 -1.05 21.19 4.11
CA GLN A 359 -2.39 21.77 4.07
C GLN A 359 -3.41 20.64 4.22
N ARG A 360 -4.66 20.97 4.54
CA ARG A 360 -5.73 19.99 4.68
C ARG A 360 -5.86 19.08 3.45
N ASN A 361 -5.69 19.63 2.27
CA ASN A 361 -5.85 18.99 0.95
C ASN A 361 -4.53 18.68 0.23
N SER A 362 -3.36 18.83 0.86
CA SER A 362 -2.08 18.41 0.29
C SER A 362 -1.78 16.95 0.59
N LEU A 363 -0.79 16.36 -0.07
CA LEU A 363 -0.33 14.99 0.17
C LEU A 363 1.18 14.94 0.35
N CYS A 364 1.62 14.04 1.22
CA CYS A 364 3.02 13.71 1.43
C CYS A 364 3.16 12.20 1.61
N TRP A 365 3.75 11.53 0.62
CA TRP A 365 3.97 10.10 0.62
C TRP A 365 2.71 9.29 0.98
N PRO A 366 1.66 9.31 0.15
CA PRO A 366 0.49 8.45 0.36
C PRO A 366 0.90 6.98 0.19
N TYR A 367 0.81 6.19 1.26
CA TYR A 367 1.25 4.79 1.28
C TYR A 367 0.10 3.79 1.21
N GLY A 368 -1.09 4.16 1.62
CA GLY A 368 -2.24 3.25 1.67
C GLY A 368 -3.51 3.89 1.14
N LEU A 369 -4.31 3.10 0.45
CA LEU A 369 -5.61 3.49 -0.10
C LEU A 369 -6.66 2.42 0.21
N SER A 370 -7.86 2.86 0.52
CA SER A 370 -9.05 2.00 0.57
C SER A 370 -10.25 2.79 0.09
N ALA A 371 -11.05 2.20 -0.80
CA ALA A 371 -12.22 2.86 -1.36
C ALA A 371 -13.49 2.06 -1.11
N LEU A 372 -14.55 2.73 -0.67
CA LEU A 372 -15.85 2.12 -0.44
C LEU A 372 -16.97 3.17 -0.61
N ASN A 373 -17.99 2.85 -1.38
CA ASN A 373 -19.19 3.68 -1.52
C ASN A 373 -18.92 5.17 -1.85
N GLY A 374 -17.96 5.43 -2.75
CA GLY A 374 -17.60 6.79 -3.18
C GLY A 374 -16.69 7.55 -2.22
N LEU A 375 -16.34 6.96 -1.09
CA LEU A 375 -15.35 7.47 -0.14
C LEU A 375 -14.01 6.79 -0.38
N VAL A 376 -12.92 7.51 -0.25
CA VAL A 376 -11.56 6.98 -0.22
C VAL A 376 -10.87 7.37 1.09
N ALA A 377 -10.29 6.39 1.76
CA ALA A 377 -9.37 6.59 2.86
C ALA A 377 -7.94 6.59 2.32
N ILE A 378 -7.14 7.56 2.71
CA ILE A 378 -5.77 7.78 2.25
C ILE A 378 -4.86 7.82 3.47
N ALA A 379 -3.93 6.86 3.58
CA ALA A 379 -2.83 6.95 4.53
C ALA A 379 -1.78 7.93 4.02
N ASP A 380 -1.89 9.19 4.40
CA ASP A 380 -0.98 10.29 4.06
C ASP A 380 0.20 10.28 5.04
N SER A 381 1.08 9.29 4.86
CA SER A 381 2.07 8.83 5.84
C SER A 381 3.10 9.88 6.19
N GLY A 382 3.59 10.64 5.21
CA GLY A 382 4.57 11.72 5.45
C GLY A 382 4.02 12.86 6.29
N ASN A 383 2.70 13.02 6.33
CA ASN A 383 2.00 13.97 7.19
C ASN A 383 1.42 13.32 8.47
N ASN A 384 1.73 12.06 8.76
CA ASN A 384 1.26 11.33 9.96
C ASN A 384 -0.26 11.36 10.13
N ARG A 385 -1.03 11.18 9.04
CA ARG A 385 -2.49 11.33 9.07
C ARG A 385 -3.19 10.35 8.12
N VAL A 386 -4.49 10.20 8.34
CA VAL A 386 -5.42 9.55 7.41
C VAL A 386 -6.48 10.56 6.98
N LEU A 387 -6.75 10.62 5.69
CA LEU A 387 -7.76 11.48 5.09
C LEU A 387 -8.95 10.61 4.64
N LEU A 388 -10.16 11.00 5.00
CA LEU A 388 -11.39 10.46 4.41
C LEU A 388 -11.93 11.49 3.42
N TRP A 389 -11.98 11.12 2.14
CA TRP A 389 -12.27 12.07 1.07
C TRP A 389 -13.22 11.46 0.03
N LYS A 390 -14.12 12.25 -0.53
CA LYS A 390 -14.96 11.78 -1.63
C LYS A 390 -14.24 11.88 -2.97
N TYR A 391 -14.55 10.95 -3.85
CA TYR A 391 -14.17 11.12 -5.26
C TYR A 391 -14.89 12.32 -5.88
N ALA A 392 -14.21 12.99 -6.80
CA ALA A 392 -14.87 14.00 -7.66
C ALA A 392 -15.91 13.31 -8.56
N THR A 393 -17.07 13.93 -8.66
CA THR A 393 -18.19 13.49 -9.50
C THR A 393 -17.93 13.77 -10.98
#